data_d7bfbfacde15f47b6a4a5832eb82ce75
#
_entry.id   d7bfbfacde15f47b6a4a5832eb82ce75
#
_cell.length_a   1.000
_cell.length_b   1.000
_cell.length_c   1.000
_cell.angle_alpha   90.00
_cell.angle_beta   90.00
_cell.angle_gamma   90.00
#
_symmetry.space_group_name_H-M   'P 1'
#
loop_
_entity.id
_entity.type
_entity.pdbx_description
1 polymer ?
#
loop_
_entity_poly.entity_id
_entity_poly.type
_entity_poly.pdbx_seq_one_letter_code
_entity_poly.pdbx_strand_id
1 'polypeptide(L)'
;MLKELLKYDRLGSKDELLFLLFKALPLSKSQKISDLKKYCTSNHFSISRSFDGTLKLLEFMAFIQVSDGIVSINDELFNPARIKHRETYLEKGDFIRDLFLSLKREDAIADFIRPDALRLDPVRGLFYLKESLIPLQFFGLRNLLISVGLLWRDPTMRSSNLFVNGYSTKLFKTFVVDSLNPDNRPQKRRISLAELKAQLERQQELGDEAEIFVLDFEQQRLQGHPSIDRIQRLSENHVNAGFDIESFNDKESIFTDRFIEVKSYSENVLFHWSQNEIDTAKELAQKYFLYLVDRNRMSQTGYAPRIFQNPYQKIFENEFWKKEPEAWKVTAPIENQT
;
A
#
# COMPACT_ATOMS: atom_id res chain seq x y z
N MET A 1 -1.56 -7.88 5.35
CA MET A 1 -1.77 -9.34 5.55
C MET A 1 -1.14 -10.19 4.44
N LEU A 2 -1.27 -9.82 3.19
CA LEU A 2 -0.68 -10.56 2.06
C LEU A 2 0.84 -10.76 2.19
N LYS A 3 1.61 -9.72 2.53
CA LYS A 3 3.09 -9.82 2.69
C LYS A 3 3.52 -10.92 3.68
N GLU A 4 2.73 -11.16 4.72
CA GLU A 4 3.00 -12.22 5.69
C GLU A 4 2.67 -13.60 5.10
N LEU A 5 1.58 -13.72 4.33
CA LEU A 5 1.23 -14.95 3.63
C LEU A 5 2.30 -15.37 2.61
N LEU A 6 2.85 -14.40 1.88
CA LEU A 6 3.85 -14.64 0.83
C LEU A 6 5.23 -15.11 1.36
N LYS A 7 5.43 -15.14 2.67
CA LYS A 7 6.63 -15.76 3.29
C LYS A 7 6.58 -17.29 3.29
N TYR A 8 5.42 -17.88 2.98
CA TYR A 8 5.23 -19.33 3.05
C TYR A 8 5.16 -19.96 1.65
N ASP A 9 6.07 -20.89 1.39
CA ASP A 9 6.09 -21.66 0.14
C ASP A 9 5.03 -22.77 0.10
N ARG A 10 4.46 -23.13 1.25
CA ARG A 10 3.49 -24.20 1.42
C ARG A 10 2.28 -23.69 2.18
N LEU A 11 1.16 -23.61 1.47
CA LEU A 11 -0.12 -23.12 1.99
C LEU A 11 -1.13 -24.26 2.22
N GLY A 12 -0.67 -25.48 2.22
CA GLY A 12 -1.46 -26.68 2.36
C GLY A 12 -1.86 -27.31 1.01
N SER A 13 -2.14 -28.61 1.08
CA SER A 13 -2.79 -29.36 0.00
C SER A 13 -4.30 -29.41 0.21
N LYS A 14 -5.04 -29.89 -0.79
CA LYS A 14 -6.49 -30.12 -0.69
C LYS A 14 -6.85 -30.95 0.55
N ASP A 15 -6.15 -32.07 0.76
CA ASP A 15 -6.42 -32.99 1.87
C ASP A 15 -6.10 -32.36 3.23
N GLU A 16 -5.02 -31.59 3.31
CA GLU A 16 -4.62 -30.83 4.51
C GLU A 16 -5.63 -29.73 4.85
N LEU A 17 -6.16 -29.03 3.83
CA LEU A 17 -7.23 -28.06 4.00
C LEU A 17 -8.54 -28.70 4.45
N LEU A 18 -8.93 -29.83 3.83
CA LEU A 18 -10.11 -30.59 4.26
C LEU A 18 -9.99 -31.03 5.70
N PHE A 19 -8.83 -31.53 6.10
CA PHE A 19 -8.58 -31.93 7.47
C PHE A 19 -8.65 -30.74 8.44
N LEU A 20 -7.92 -29.67 8.15
CA LEU A 20 -7.87 -28.51 9.04
C LEU A 20 -9.22 -27.81 9.17
N LEU A 21 -9.89 -27.52 8.05
CA LEU A 21 -11.16 -26.77 8.04
C LEU A 21 -12.34 -27.55 8.61
N PHE A 22 -12.41 -28.87 8.39
CA PHE A 22 -13.61 -29.65 8.66
C PHE A 22 -13.45 -30.70 9.76
N LYS A 23 -12.22 -30.94 10.23
CA LYS A 23 -11.97 -31.88 11.33
C LYS A 23 -11.27 -31.22 12.51
N ALA A 24 -10.21 -30.45 12.28
CA ALA A 24 -9.38 -29.93 13.37
C ALA A 24 -9.93 -28.64 13.98
N LEU A 25 -10.23 -27.63 13.16
CA LEU A 25 -10.77 -26.33 13.64
C LEU A 25 -12.15 -26.47 14.33
N PRO A 26 -13.11 -27.27 13.85
CA PRO A 26 -14.42 -27.39 14.50
C PRO A 26 -14.44 -28.09 15.85
N LEU A 27 -13.31 -28.65 16.32
CA LEU A 27 -13.26 -29.30 17.64
C LEU A 27 -13.52 -28.33 18.79
N SER A 28 -13.16 -27.06 18.62
CA SER A 28 -13.43 -26.00 19.60
C SER A 28 -13.61 -24.66 18.90
N LYS A 29 -14.47 -23.81 19.45
CA LYS A 29 -14.65 -22.43 18.94
C LYS A 29 -13.39 -21.59 19.06
N SER A 30 -12.53 -21.90 20.03
CA SER A 30 -11.28 -21.22 20.29
C SER A 30 -10.29 -22.21 20.89
N GLN A 31 -9.07 -22.25 20.36
CA GLN A 31 -8.03 -23.20 20.80
C GLN A 31 -6.63 -22.61 20.65
N LYS A 32 -5.68 -23.08 21.46
CA LYS A 32 -4.29 -22.69 21.34
C LYS A 32 -3.69 -23.22 20.04
N ILE A 33 -2.94 -22.41 19.33
CA ILE A 33 -2.25 -22.82 18.09
C ILE A 33 -1.33 -24.01 18.34
N SER A 34 -0.64 -24.07 19.49
CA SER A 34 0.23 -25.19 19.86
C SER A 34 -0.52 -26.52 19.94
N ASP A 35 -1.73 -26.51 20.50
CA ASP A 35 -2.54 -27.70 20.69
C ASP A 35 -3.17 -28.15 19.38
N LEU A 36 -3.66 -27.17 18.58
CA LEU A 36 -4.13 -27.42 17.21
C LEU A 36 -3.02 -28.03 16.35
N LYS A 37 -1.77 -27.49 16.42
CA LYS A 37 -0.62 -28.01 15.70
C LYS A 37 -0.30 -29.44 16.10
N LYS A 38 -0.25 -29.74 17.40
CA LYS A 38 -0.06 -31.11 17.90
C LYS A 38 -1.13 -32.04 17.38
N TYR A 39 -2.41 -31.68 17.50
CA TYR A 39 -3.52 -32.47 16.99
C TYR A 39 -3.38 -32.76 15.50
N CYS A 40 -3.11 -31.71 14.70
CA CYS A 40 -2.94 -31.83 13.25
C CYS A 40 -1.78 -32.75 12.89
N THR A 41 -0.60 -32.57 13.49
CA THR A 41 0.57 -33.39 13.19
C THR A 41 0.44 -34.84 13.60
N SER A 42 -0.31 -35.12 14.66
CA SER A 42 -0.54 -36.50 15.13
C SER A 42 -1.58 -37.22 14.25
N ASN A 43 -2.53 -36.52 13.66
CA ASN A 43 -3.64 -37.13 12.89
C ASN A 43 -3.46 -37.00 11.37
N HIS A 44 -2.58 -36.11 10.91
CA HIS A 44 -2.33 -35.87 9.48
C HIS A 44 -0.87 -35.43 9.28
N PHE A 45 0.04 -36.38 9.17
CA PHE A 45 1.49 -36.12 9.21
C PHE A 45 2.00 -35.11 8.16
N SER A 46 1.42 -35.11 6.95
CA SER A 46 1.86 -34.19 5.87
C SER A 46 1.68 -32.71 6.24
N ILE A 47 0.69 -32.39 7.06
CA ILE A 47 0.38 -31.01 7.48
C ILE A 47 1.52 -30.37 8.31
N SER A 48 2.41 -31.18 8.89
CA SER A 48 3.51 -30.69 9.72
C SER A 48 4.38 -29.63 9.03
N ARG A 49 4.49 -29.69 7.71
CA ARG A 49 5.34 -28.80 6.90
C ARG A 49 4.57 -27.58 6.32
N SER A 50 3.27 -27.66 6.33
CA SER A 50 2.40 -26.60 5.73
C SER A 50 1.52 -25.91 6.77
N PHE A 51 1.48 -26.40 8.02
CA PHE A 51 0.57 -25.95 9.06
C PHE A 51 0.56 -24.42 9.23
N ASP A 52 1.73 -23.82 9.42
CA ASP A 52 1.85 -22.40 9.69
C ASP A 52 1.42 -21.57 8.47
N GLY A 53 1.77 -22.00 7.25
CA GLY A 53 1.34 -21.37 6.01
C GLY A 53 -0.16 -21.55 5.75
N THR A 54 -0.73 -22.74 6.05
CA THR A 54 -2.16 -23.00 5.93
C THR A 54 -2.95 -22.15 6.93
N LEU A 55 -2.47 -22.04 8.17
CA LEU A 55 -3.10 -21.19 9.17
C LEU A 55 -3.09 -19.71 8.73
N LYS A 56 -1.96 -19.26 8.19
CA LYS A 56 -1.81 -17.89 7.66
C LYS A 56 -2.71 -17.62 6.45
N LEU A 57 -2.90 -18.62 5.59
CA LEU A 57 -3.86 -18.55 4.48
C LEU A 57 -5.29 -18.34 4.99
N LEU A 58 -5.71 -19.11 5.99
CA LEU A 58 -7.06 -19.00 6.54
C LEU A 58 -7.30 -17.68 7.27
N GLU A 59 -6.27 -17.15 7.93
CA GLU A 59 -6.30 -15.81 8.51
C GLU A 59 -6.38 -14.72 7.43
N PHE A 60 -5.62 -14.86 6.35
CA PHE A 60 -5.68 -13.97 5.17
C PHE A 60 -7.08 -13.96 4.53
N MET A 61 -7.72 -15.11 4.45
CA MET A 61 -9.10 -15.25 3.98
C MET A 61 -10.15 -14.78 5.00
N ALA A 62 -9.71 -14.40 6.20
CA ALA A 62 -10.55 -14.04 7.34
C ALA A 62 -11.50 -15.17 7.81
N PHE A 63 -11.17 -16.43 7.53
CA PHE A 63 -11.91 -17.59 8.02
C PHE A 63 -11.63 -17.86 9.50
N ILE A 64 -10.47 -17.43 9.96
CA ILE A 64 -10.06 -17.48 11.35
C ILE A 64 -9.49 -16.14 11.80
N GLN A 65 -9.52 -15.94 13.11
CA GLN A 65 -8.82 -14.86 13.79
C GLN A 65 -7.75 -15.46 14.70
N VAL A 66 -6.58 -14.84 14.72
CA VAL A 66 -5.45 -15.22 15.57
C VAL A 66 -5.10 -14.07 16.49
N SER A 67 -5.20 -14.31 17.82
CA SER A 67 -4.80 -13.34 18.84
C SER A 67 -4.16 -14.08 20.02
N ASP A 68 -3.00 -13.59 20.46
CA ASP A 68 -2.27 -14.12 21.64
C ASP A 68 -2.03 -15.65 21.60
N GLY A 69 -1.75 -16.18 20.40
CA GLY A 69 -1.51 -17.62 20.22
C GLY A 69 -2.79 -18.48 20.29
N ILE A 70 -3.96 -17.84 20.24
CA ILE A 70 -5.27 -18.51 20.20
C ILE A 70 -5.85 -18.31 18.80
N VAL A 71 -6.38 -19.38 18.22
CA VAL A 71 -7.14 -19.36 16.97
C VAL A 71 -8.63 -19.55 17.25
N SER A 72 -9.47 -18.75 16.59
CA SER A 72 -10.93 -18.88 16.60
C SER A 72 -11.48 -18.81 15.19
N ILE A 73 -12.57 -19.53 14.93
CA ILE A 73 -13.28 -19.47 13.65
C ILE A 73 -14.07 -18.17 13.58
N ASN A 74 -14.07 -17.54 12.42
CA ASN A 74 -14.94 -16.42 12.10
C ASN A 74 -16.26 -16.97 11.52
N ASP A 75 -17.24 -17.25 12.37
CA ASP A 75 -18.53 -17.88 12.01
C ASP A 75 -19.35 -17.06 11.00
N GLU A 76 -19.08 -15.76 10.86
CA GLU A 76 -19.77 -14.90 9.88
C GLU A 76 -19.30 -15.19 8.45
N LEU A 77 -17.98 -15.37 8.27
CA LEU A 77 -17.37 -15.58 6.95
C LEU A 77 -17.18 -17.06 6.62
N PHE A 78 -16.92 -17.90 7.60
CA PHE A 78 -16.70 -19.33 7.40
C PHE A 78 -17.39 -20.14 8.49
N ASN A 79 -18.42 -20.90 8.12
CA ASN A 79 -19.10 -21.82 9.04
C ASN A 79 -19.04 -23.25 8.48
N PRO A 80 -18.10 -24.08 8.98
CA PRO A 80 -17.90 -25.43 8.47
C PRO A 80 -19.11 -26.35 8.65
N ALA A 81 -19.97 -26.09 9.63
CA ALA A 81 -21.20 -26.89 9.86
C ALA A 81 -22.26 -26.66 8.77
N ARG A 82 -22.25 -25.53 8.07
CA ARG A 82 -23.17 -25.22 6.98
C ARG A 82 -22.76 -25.80 5.63
N ILE A 83 -21.51 -26.27 5.51
CA ILE A 83 -20.96 -26.79 4.26
C ILE A 83 -21.25 -28.29 4.15
N LYS A 84 -22.26 -28.64 3.36
CA LYS A 84 -22.71 -30.04 3.17
C LYS A 84 -21.73 -30.89 2.35
N HIS A 85 -21.13 -30.30 1.30
CA HIS A 85 -20.24 -30.98 0.35
C HIS A 85 -18.82 -30.42 0.44
N ARG A 86 -18.05 -30.91 1.39
CA ARG A 86 -16.73 -30.37 1.77
C ARG A 86 -15.70 -30.40 0.64
N GLU A 87 -15.65 -31.49 -0.14
CA GLU A 87 -14.75 -31.58 -1.29
C GLU A 87 -15.16 -30.62 -2.39
N THR A 88 -16.46 -30.56 -2.69
CA THR A 88 -17.01 -29.63 -3.67
C THR A 88 -16.75 -28.16 -3.28
N TYR A 89 -16.77 -27.85 -1.98
CA TYR A 89 -16.44 -26.51 -1.49
C TYR A 89 -15.03 -26.08 -1.89
N LEU A 90 -14.03 -26.95 -1.81
CA LEU A 90 -12.67 -26.67 -2.25
C LEU A 90 -12.51 -26.68 -3.79
N GLU A 91 -13.15 -27.63 -4.48
CA GLU A 91 -12.92 -27.88 -5.90
C GLU A 91 -13.76 -27.00 -6.82
N LYS A 92 -15.02 -26.77 -6.49
CA LYS A 92 -16.01 -26.16 -7.40
C LYS A 92 -16.28 -24.68 -7.17
N GLY A 93 -15.51 -24.01 -6.32
CA GLY A 93 -15.45 -22.59 -6.44
C GLY A 93 -15.69 -21.76 -5.22
N ASP A 94 -16.33 -22.22 -4.14
CA ASP A 94 -16.59 -21.35 -3.00
C ASP A 94 -15.30 -20.95 -2.28
N PHE A 95 -14.41 -21.88 -1.99
CA PHE A 95 -13.11 -21.60 -1.41
C PHE A 95 -12.24 -20.73 -2.33
N ILE A 96 -12.24 -21.05 -3.63
CA ILE A 96 -11.45 -20.31 -4.63
C ILE A 96 -12.01 -18.92 -4.81
N ARG A 97 -13.34 -18.75 -4.80
CA ARG A 97 -14.00 -17.44 -4.83
C ARG A 97 -13.55 -16.59 -3.64
N ASP A 98 -13.58 -17.15 -2.44
CA ASP A 98 -13.24 -16.42 -1.22
C ASP A 98 -11.74 -16.07 -1.17
N LEU A 99 -10.88 -16.93 -1.71
CA LEU A 99 -9.46 -16.64 -1.91
C LEU A 99 -9.25 -15.48 -2.90
N PHE A 100 -9.91 -15.50 -4.06
CA PHE A 100 -9.80 -14.41 -5.03
C PHE A 100 -10.41 -13.10 -4.51
N LEU A 101 -11.47 -13.14 -3.74
CA LEU A 101 -12.01 -11.96 -3.05
C LEU A 101 -10.98 -11.37 -2.08
N SER A 102 -10.25 -12.22 -1.37
CA SER A 102 -9.20 -11.77 -0.45
C SER A 102 -8.00 -11.17 -1.20
N LEU A 103 -7.59 -11.77 -2.31
CA LEU A 103 -6.55 -11.21 -3.19
C LEU A 103 -6.99 -9.88 -3.83
N LYS A 104 -8.26 -9.76 -4.21
CA LYS A 104 -8.81 -8.52 -4.77
C LYS A 104 -8.84 -7.39 -3.74
N ARG A 105 -9.15 -7.68 -2.47
CA ARG A 105 -9.08 -6.68 -1.37
C ARG A 105 -7.69 -6.09 -1.17
N GLU A 106 -6.64 -6.89 -1.43
CA GLU A 106 -5.23 -6.45 -1.34
C GLU A 106 -4.67 -5.97 -2.69
N ASP A 107 -5.53 -5.82 -3.72
CA ASP A 107 -5.17 -5.45 -5.11
C ASP A 107 -4.07 -6.33 -5.72
N ALA A 108 -4.03 -7.60 -5.33
CA ALA A 108 -2.93 -8.51 -5.59
C ALA A 108 -3.14 -9.45 -6.79
N ILE A 109 -4.29 -9.39 -7.45
CA ILE A 109 -4.58 -10.31 -8.56
C ILE A 109 -3.62 -10.08 -9.73
N ALA A 110 -3.37 -8.80 -10.09
CA ALA A 110 -2.46 -8.45 -11.18
C ALA A 110 -0.99 -8.73 -10.85
N ASP A 111 -0.63 -8.68 -9.56
CA ASP A 111 0.71 -9.04 -9.09
C ASP A 111 0.94 -10.55 -9.16
N PHE A 112 -0.09 -11.34 -8.84
CA PHE A 112 -0.05 -12.80 -8.90
C PHE A 112 -0.14 -13.32 -10.33
N ILE A 113 -1.13 -12.84 -11.09
CA ILE A 113 -1.40 -13.27 -12.47
C ILE A 113 -1.21 -12.06 -13.39
N ARG A 114 0.00 -11.93 -13.89
CA ARG A 114 0.33 -10.84 -14.81
C ARG A 114 -0.47 -10.98 -16.10
N PRO A 115 -0.93 -9.86 -16.72
CA PRO A 115 -1.67 -9.90 -17.98
C PRO A 115 -0.93 -10.62 -19.12
N ASP A 116 0.41 -10.52 -19.15
CA ASP A 116 1.25 -11.18 -20.14
C ASP A 116 1.46 -12.68 -19.88
N ALA A 117 1.16 -13.14 -18.67
CA ALA A 117 1.20 -14.56 -18.33
C ALA A 117 -0.08 -15.32 -18.71
N LEU A 118 -1.21 -14.62 -18.80
CA LEU A 118 -2.52 -15.20 -19.08
C LEU A 118 -2.77 -15.30 -20.60
N ARG A 119 -3.19 -16.47 -21.07
CA ARG A 119 -3.52 -16.75 -22.47
C ARG A 119 -4.78 -17.61 -22.55
N LEU A 120 -5.42 -17.57 -23.74
CA LEU A 120 -6.50 -18.48 -24.13
C LEU A 120 -5.94 -19.51 -25.13
N ASP A 121 -6.16 -20.78 -24.83
CA ASP A 121 -5.93 -21.87 -25.82
C ASP A 121 -7.16 -21.94 -26.74
N PRO A 122 -7.04 -21.57 -28.04
CA PRO A 122 -8.20 -21.53 -28.92
C PRO A 122 -8.71 -22.92 -29.28
N VAL A 123 -7.87 -23.96 -29.17
CA VAL A 123 -8.25 -25.33 -29.50
C VAL A 123 -9.10 -25.96 -28.39
N ARG A 124 -8.69 -25.70 -27.13
CA ARG A 124 -9.40 -26.25 -25.96
C ARG A 124 -10.46 -25.31 -25.40
N GLY A 125 -10.46 -24.05 -25.77
CA GLY A 125 -11.31 -23.01 -25.19
C GLY A 125 -11.02 -22.73 -23.69
N LEU A 126 -9.81 -23.05 -23.23
CA LEU A 126 -9.41 -22.93 -21.84
C LEU A 126 -8.39 -21.80 -21.64
N PHE A 127 -8.48 -21.09 -20.55
CA PHE A 127 -7.40 -20.20 -20.11
C PHE A 127 -6.21 -21.02 -19.62
N TYR A 128 -5.02 -20.51 -19.84
CA TYR A 128 -3.80 -21.04 -19.23
C TYR A 128 -2.86 -19.92 -18.80
N LEU A 129 -2.04 -20.23 -17.81
CA LEU A 129 -1.00 -19.36 -17.30
C LEU A 129 0.36 -19.90 -17.73
N LYS A 130 1.24 -19.02 -18.22
CA LYS A 130 2.66 -19.34 -18.39
C LYS A 130 3.31 -19.40 -17.02
N GLU A 131 3.61 -20.60 -16.51
CA GLU A 131 4.13 -20.80 -15.17
C GLU A 131 5.42 -20.02 -14.90
N SER A 132 6.29 -19.86 -15.90
CA SER A 132 7.53 -19.11 -15.82
C SER A 132 7.36 -17.62 -15.56
N LEU A 133 6.15 -17.08 -15.77
CA LEU A 133 5.83 -15.66 -15.57
C LEU A 133 5.12 -15.41 -14.22
N ILE A 134 4.84 -16.46 -13.45
CA ILE A 134 4.33 -16.30 -12.06
C ILE A 134 5.50 -15.94 -11.15
N PRO A 135 5.44 -14.80 -10.46
CA PRO A 135 6.53 -14.39 -9.58
C PRO A 135 6.78 -15.41 -8.45
N LEU A 136 8.05 -15.63 -8.09
CA LEU A 136 8.47 -16.64 -7.12
C LEU A 136 7.73 -16.55 -5.78
N GLN A 137 7.50 -15.34 -5.30
CA GLN A 137 6.78 -15.09 -4.04
C GLN A 137 5.36 -15.69 -4.02
N PHE A 138 4.73 -15.93 -5.18
CA PHE A 138 3.40 -16.52 -5.29
C PHE A 138 3.41 -18.04 -5.51
N PHE A 139 4.55 -18.70 -5.41
CA PHE A 139 4.64 -20.15 -5.63
C PHE A 139 3.79 -20.95 -4.64
N GLY A 140 3.66 -20.48 -3.39
CA GLY A 140 2.74 -21.10 -2.43
C GLY A 140 1.30 -21.08 -2.90
N LEU A 141 0.81 -19.93 -3.39
CA LEU A 141 -0.53 -19.76 -3.97
C LEU A 141 -0.71 -20.58 -5.26
N ARG A 142 0.27 -20.57 -6.14
CA ARG A 142 0.25 -21.41 -7.35
C ARG A 142 0.09 -22.89 -7.01
N ASN A 143 0.89 -23.40 -6.09
CA ASN A 143 0.85 -24.80 -5.67
C ASN A 143 -0.48 -25.16 -5.01
N LEU A 144 -1.02 -24.24 -4.20
CA LEU A 144 -2.34 -24.38 -3.61
C LEU A 144 -3.42 -24.52 -4.70
N LEU A 145 -3.43 -23.63 -5.72
CA LEU A 145 -4.41 -23.66 -6.79
C LEU A 145 -4.31 -24.92 -7.66
N ILE A 146 -3.11 -25.48 -7.80
CA ILE A 146 -2.92 -26.81 -8.43
C ILE A 146 -3.51 -27.90 -7.53
N SER A 147 -3.23 -27.87 -6.23
CA SER A 147 -3.70 -28.89 -5.29
C SER A 147 -5.22 -28.94 -5.17
N VAL A 148 -5.89 -27.79 -5.14
CA VAL A 148 -7.36 -27.71 -5.09
C VAL A 148 -8.03 -27.90 -6.47
N GLY A 149 -7.25 -28.16 -7.52
CA GLY A 149 -7.76 -28.51 -8.84
C GLY A 149 -8.22 -27.33 -9.71
N LEU A 150 -7.96 -26.07 -9.32
CA LEU A 150 -8.23 -24.92 -10.18
C LEU A 150 -7.26 -24.89 -11.37
N LEU A 151 -5.99 -25.15 -11.12
CA LEU A 151 -4.94 -25.21 -12.12
C LEU A 151 -4.45 -26.64 -12.29
N TRP A 152 -4.13 -27.02 -13.53
CA TRP A 152 -3.59 -28.33 -13.81
C TRP A 152 -2.56 -28.27 -14.94
N ARG A 153 -1.63 -29.26 -14.97
CA ARG A 153 -0.65 -29.43 -16.05
C ARG A 153 -1.12 -30.54 -16.99
N ASP A 154 -1.02 -30.31 -18.28
CA ASP A 154 -1.24 -31.35 -19.23
C ASP A 154 0.02 -32.25 -19.31
N PRO A 155 -0.09 -33.52 -18.87
CA PRO A 155 1.07 -34.42 -18.82
C PRO A 155 1.58 -34.80 -20.26
N THR A 156 0.79 -34.57 -21.27
CA THR A 156 1.16 -34.85 -22.70
C THR A 156 1.96 -33.72 -23.34
N MET A 157 1.95 -32.52 -22.69
CA MET A 157 2.67 -31.36 -23.19
C MET A 157 4.02 -31.16 -22.49
N ARG A 158 5.05 -30.85 -23.30
CA ARG A 158 6.38 -30.43 -22.76
C ARG A 158 6.39 -29.01 -22.25
N SER A 159 5.29 -28.27 -22.37
CA SER A 159 5.21 -26.88 -21.91
C SER A 159 4.89 -26.80 -20.41
N SER A 160 5.45 -25.80 -19.76
CA SER A 160 5.16 -25.47 -18.36
C SER A 160 3.89 -24.63 -18.20
N ASN A 161 2.86 -24.87 -19.04
CA ASN A 161 1.60 -24.16 -18.97
C ASN A 161 0.69 -24.78 -17.91
N LEU A 162 0.03 -23.91 -17.14
CA LEU A 162 -0.99 -24.26 -16.16
C LEU A 162 -2.36 -23.92 -16.70
N PHE A 163 -3.14 -24.93 -17.05
CA PHE A 163 -4.50 -24.76 -17.57
C PHE A 163 -5.50 -24.52 -16.43
N VAL A 164 -6.43 -23.63 -16.66
CA VAL A 164 -7.58 -23.41 -15.76
C VAL A 164 -8.60 -24.52 -15.99
N ASN A 165 -9.07 -25.12 -14.89
CA ASN A 165 -10.09 -26.17 -14.97
C ASN A 165 -11.39 -25.64 -15.60
N GLY A 166 -11.97 -26.39 -16.50
CA GLY A 166 -13.19 -26.01 -17.22
C GLY A 166 -14.36 -25.66 -16.31
N TYR A 167 -14.51 -26.37 -15.17
CA TYR A 167 -15.57 -26.09 -14.17
C TYR A 167 -15.45 -24.72 -13.53
N SER A 168 -14.23 -24.22 -13.40
CA SER A 168 -13.92 -22.95 -12.74
C SER A 168 -13.72 -21.79 -13.73
N THR A 169 -13.88 -22.03 -15.04
CA THR A 169 -13.65 -21.02 -16.07
C THR A 169 -14.47 -19.75 -15.86
N LYS A 170 -15.76 -19.89 -15.50
CA LYS A 170 -16.63 -18.74 -15.24
C LYS A 170 -16.13 -17.91 -14.05
N LEU A 171 -15.81 -18.57 -12.96
CA LEU A 171 -15.29 -17.94 -11.74
C LEU A 171 -13.94 -17.25 -12.02
N PHE A 172 -13.03 -17.97 -12.69
CA PHE A 172 -11.73 -17.43 -13.06
C PHE A 172 -11.86 -16.22 -13.99
N LYS A 173 -12.78 -16.24 -14.95
CA LYS A 173 -13.07 -15.08 -15.79
C LYS A 173 -13.51 -13.89 -14.95
N THR A 174 -14.50 -14.04 -14.09
CA THR A 174 -15.05 -12.96 -13.26
C THR A 174 -14.01 -12.34 -12.32
N PHE A 175 -13.19 -13.15 -11.67
CA PHE A 175 -12.26 -12.65 -10.64
C PHE A 175 -10.87 -12.32 -11.16
N VAL A 176 -10.44 -12.94 -12.24
CA VAL A 176 -9.08 -12.76 -12.77
C VAL A 176 -9.13 -11.98 -14.07
N VAL A 177 -9.77 -12.53 -15.12
CA VAL A 177 -9.75 -11.91 -16.45
C VAL A 177 -10.36 -10.52 -16.42
N ASP A 178 -11.51 -10.37 -15.77
CA ASP A 178 -12.19 -9.07 -15.66
C ASP A 178 -11.38 -8.07 -14.81
N SER A 179 -10.66 -8.55 -13.78
CA SER A 179 -9.76 -7.69 -12.97
C SER A 179 -8.49 -7.28 -13.73
N LEU A 180 -8.04 -8.08 -14.67
CA LEU A 180 -6.88 -7.78 -15.52
C LEU A 180 -7.25 -6.93 -16.74
N ASN A 181 -8.54 -6.81 -17.06
CA ASN A 181 -8.99 -5.96 -18.16
C ASN A 181 -8.66 -4.50 -17.82
N PRO A 182 -7.91 -3.79 -18.69
CA PRO A 182 -7.58 -2.38 -18.49
C PRO A 182 -8.80 -1.49 -18.28
N ASP A 183 -9.95 -1.85 -18.89
CA ASP A 183 -11.20 -1.10 -18.80
C ASP A 183 -11.92 -1.33 -17.45
N ASN A 184 -11.66 -2.46 -16.79
CA ASN A 184 -12.24 -2.83 -15.50
C ASN A 184 -11.28 -2.63 -14.31
N ARG A 185 -10.03 -2.24 -14.57
CA ARG A 185 -9.19 -1.81 -13.45
C ARG A 185 -9.93 -0.68 -12.76
N PRO A 186 -10.05 -0.70 -11.40
CA PRO A 186 -10.45 0.51 -10.71
C PRO A 186 -9.50 1.56 -11.24
N GLN A 187 -10.04 2.44 -12.09
CA GLN A 187 -9.27 3.54 -12.61
C GLN A 187 -8.75 4.23 -11.34
N LYS A 188 -7.45 4.19 -11.06
CA LYS A 188 -6.82 5.38 -10.51
C LYS A 188 -7.40 6.44 -11.41
N ARG A 189 -8.36 7.19 -10.89
CA ARG A 189 -9.22 8.13 -11.61
C ARG A 189 -8.37 8.69 -12.73
N ARG A 190 -8.64 8.34 -13.99
CA ARG A 190 -8.02 9.03 -15.12
C ARG A 190 -8.61 10.41 -15.02
N ILE A 191 -7.95 11.23 -14.21
CA ILE A 191 -8.21 12.64 -14.14
C ILE A 191 -7.98 13.07 -15.58
N SER A 192 -9.00 13.59 -16.23
CA SER A 192 -8.84 14.17 -17.56
C SER A 192 -7.73 15.22 -17.47
N LEU A 193 -7.05 15.52 -18.56
CA LEU A 193 -6.02 16.57 -18.55
C LEU A 193 -6.58 17.88 -17.98
N ALA A 194 -7.85 18.19 -18.26
CA ALA A 194 -8.56 19.34 -17.73
C ALA A 194 -8.77 19.25 -16.20
N GLU A 195 -9.17 18.07 -15.70
CA GLU A 195 -9.32 17.85 -14.24
C GLU A 195 -7.97 17.86 -13.51
N LEU A 196 -6.93 17.28 -14.12
CA LEU A 196 -5.58 17.35 -13.57
C LEU A 196 -5.09 18.80 -13.50
N LYS A 197 -5.29 19.56 -14.56
CA LYS A 197 -4.95 20.99 -14.61
C LYS A 197 -5.72 21.78 -13.55
N ALA A 198 -7.02 21.60 -13.45
CA ALA A 198 -7.86 22.24 -12.44
C ALA A 198 -7.45 21.82 -11.00
N GLN A 199 -7.04 20.57 -10.79
CA GLN A 199 -6.55 20.12 -9.50
C GLN A 199 -5.20 20.76 -9.15
N LEU A 200 -4.27 20.86 -10.10
CA LEU A 200 -2.98 21.53 -9.92
C LEU A 200 -3.17 23.03 -9.66
N GLU A 201 -4.04 23.70 -10.42
CA GLU A 201 -4.38 25.12 -10.22
C GLU A 201 -4.96 25.34 -8.81
N ARG A 202 -5.89 24.48 -8.38
CA ARG A 202 -6.46 24.56 -7.03
C ARG A 202 -5.45 24.28 -5.92
N GLN A 203 -4.49 23.35 -6.13
CA GLN A 203 -3.41 23.11 -5.18
C GLN A 203 -2.48 24.31 -5.06
N GLN A 204 -2.20 24.97 -6.18
CA GLN A 204 -1.39 26.18 -6.23
C GLN A 204 -2.10 27.35 -5.53
N GLU A 205 -3.39 27.58 -5.80
CA GLU A 205 -4.20 28.59 -5.11
C GLU A 205 -4.21 28.40 -3.60
N LEU A 206 -4.38 27.14 -3.13
CA LEU A 206 -4.35 26.81 -1.71
C LEU A 206 -2.95 26.97 -1.07
N GLY A 207 -1.89 26.80 -1.85
CA GLY A 207 -0.51 27.11 -1.46
C GLY A 207 -0.34 28.62 -1.29
N ASP A 208 -0.71 29.39 -2.31
CA ASP A 208 -0.63 30.86 -2.34
C ASP A 208 -1.41 31.50 -1.18
N GLU A 209 -2.61 31.03 -0.87
CA GLU A 209 -3.40 31.50 0.27
C GLU A 209 -2.68 31.29 1.61
N ALA A 210 -2.02 30.13 1.79
CA ALA A 210 -1.26 29.83 3.00
C ALA A 210 0.00 30.69 3.10
N GLU A 211 0.68 30.96 2.02
CA GLU A 211 1.86 31.83 1.98
C GLU A 211 1.50 33.28 2.31
N ILE A 212 0.38 33.80 1.72
CA ILE A 212 -0.14 35.13 2.04
C ILE A 212 -0.49 35.22 3.54
N PHE A 213 -1.18 34.20 4.07
CA PHE A 213 -1.49 34.16 5.49
C PHE A 213 -0.23 34.24 6.38
N VAL A 214 0.83 33.50 6.01
CA VAL A 214 2.09 33.52 6.76
C VAL A 214 2.81 34.86 6.61
N LEU A 215 2.77 35.47 5.44
CA LEU A 215 3.32 36.81 5.21
C LEU A 215 2.66 37.83 6.13
N ASP A 216 1.32 37.86 6.19
CA ASP A 216 0.57 38.74 7.08
C ASP A 216 0.88 38.44 8.56
N PHE A 217 0.99 37.16 8.92
CA PHE A 217 1.35 36.74 10.27
C PHE A 217 2.73 37.26 10.68
N GLU A 218 3.74 37.18 9.81
CA GLU A 218 5.11 37.68 10.06
C GLU A 218 5.15 39.21 10.17
N GLN A 219 4.39 39.91 9.31
CA GLN A 219 4.28 41.37 9.39
C GLN A 219 3.61 41.80 10.71
N GLN A 220 2.60 41.11 11.17
CA GLN A 220 1.98 41.37 12.48
C GLN A 220 2.97 41.08 13.62
N ARG A 221 3.69 39.95 13.60
CA ARG A 221 4.69 39.57 14.61
C ARG A 221 5.77 40.63 14.76
N LEU A 222 6.18 41.22 13.63
CA LEU A 222 7.27 42.20 13.55
C LEU A 222 6.75 43.63 13.43
N GLN A 223 5.50 43.91 13.83
CA GLN A 223 4.95 45.26 13.80
C GLN A 223 5.87 46.26 14.53
N GLY A 224 6.23 47.33 13.85
CA GLY A 224 7.16 48.33 14.30
C GLY A 224 8.63 48.06 13.99
N HIS A 225 8.96 47.01 13.26
CA HIS A 225 10.31 46.77 12.74
C HIS A 225 10.66 47.83 11.66
N PRO A 226 11.89 48.45 11.69
CA PRO A 226 12.25 49.53 10.74
C PRO A 226 12.22 49.13 9.28
N SER A 227 12.44 47.85 8.99
CA SER A 227 12.52 47.31 7.63
C SER A 227 11.42 46.26 7.39
N ILE A 228 10.22 46.48 7.92
CA ILE A 228 9.09 45.55 7.81
C ILE A 228 8.69 45.31 6.34
N ASP A 229 8.92 46.28 5.46
CA ASP A 229 8.72 46.24 4.03
C ASP A 229 9.63 45.24 3.29
N ARG A 230 10.70 44.80 3.94
CA ARG A 230 11.61 43.77 3.41
C ARG A 230 11.15 42.34 3.73
N ILE A 231 10.09 42.17 4.52
CA ILE A 231 9.42 40.86 4.65
C ILE A 231 8.67 40.61 3.36
N GLN A 232 9.10 39.62 2.60
CA GLN A 232 8.60 39.41 1.25
C GLN A 232 8.46 37.92 0.91
N ARG A 233 7.51 37.64 0.03
CA ARG A 233 7.30 36.33 -0.60
C ARG A 233 8.20 36.23 -1.84
N LEU A 234 8.94 35.14 -2.01
CA LEU A 234 9.90 34.94 -3.10
C LEU A 234 9.36 34.10 -4.25
N SER A 235 8.24 33.44 -4.08
CA SER A 235 7.71 32.40 -4.97
C SER A 235 7.51 32.82 -6.44
N GLU A 236 7.37 34.11 -6.75
CA GLU A 236 7.15 34.55 -8.13
C GLU A 236 8.42 34.76 -8.96
N ASN A 237 9.57 35.01 -8.32
CA ASN A 237 10.80 35.39 -9.01
C ASN A 237 12.01 34.47 -8.79
N HIS A 238 11.94 33.54 -7.84
CA HIS A 238 13.11 32.71 -7.42
C HIS A 238 12.72 31.25 -7.18
N VAL A 239 12.37 30.56 -8.25
CA VAL A 239 11.90 29.13 -8.24
C VAL A 239 12.87 28.14 -7.56
N ASN A 240 14.12 28.55 -7.30
CA ASN A 240 15.17 27.69 -6.72
C ASN A 240 15.65 28.14 -5.32
N ALA A 241 14.98 29.08 -4.66
CA ALA A 241 15.44 29.56 -3.34
C ALA A 241 15.35 28.50 -2.25
N GLY A 242 14.44 27.52 -2.37
CA GLY A 242 14.24 26.45 -1.40
C GLY A 242 13.50 26.91 -0.13
N PHE A 243 12.86 28.06 -0.17
CA PHE A 243 11.95 28.62 0.84
C PHE A 243 11.02 29.67 0.20
N ASP A 244 9.91 30.01 0.85
CA ASP A 244 8.84 30.83 0.30
C ASP A 244 8.90 32.30 0.75
N ILE A 245 9.34 32.55 1.98
CA ILE A 245 9.32 33.89 2.58
C ILE A 245 10.64 34.22 3.26
N GLU A 246 11.12 35.44 3.04
CA GLU A 246 12.20 36.06 3.84
C GLU A 246 11.61 36.95 4.92
N SER A 247 12.15 36.83 6.15
CA SER A 247 11.71 37.60 7.30
C SER A 247 12.89 37.87 8.26
N PHE A 248 12.58 38.44 9.40
CA PHE A 248 13.54 38.70 10.48
C PHE A 248 13.23 37.82 11.69
N ASN A 249 14.28 37.42 12.41
CA ASN A 249 14.07 36.59 13.59
C ASN A 249 13.39 37.37 14.73
N ASP A 250 13.85 38.59 14.95
CA ASP A 250 13.29 39.50 15.95
C ASP A 250 13.30 40.96 15.46
N LYS A 251 12.90 41.91 16.35
CA LYS A 251 12.80 43.35 16.02
C LYS A 251 14.15 44.05 15.97
N GLU A 252 15.18 43.45 16.52
CA GLU A 252 16.54 43.92 16.57
C GLU A 252 17.38 43.42 15.36
N SER A 253 16.89 42.48 14.59
CA SER A 253 17.60 41.95 13.41
C SER A 253 17.78 43.02 12.33
N ILE A 254 19.03 43.23 11.87
CA ILE A 254 19.35 44.22 10.83
C ILE A 254 19.20 43.64 9.43
N PHE A 255 19.48 42.37 9.27
CA PHE A 255 19.40 41.63 8.01
C PHE A 255 18.31 40.54 8.10
N THR A 256 17.75 40.13 6.95
CA THR A 256 16.88 38.98 6.88
C THR A 256 17.65 37.74 7.33
N ASP A 257 17.20 37.09 8.40
CA ASP A 257 17.83 35.97 9.06
C ASP A 257 16.83 34.85 9.43
N ARG A 258 15.60 34.96 8.87
CA ARG A 258 14.54 33.98 8.99
C ARG A 258 13.98 33.64 7.62
N PHE A 259 14.23 32.39 7.18
CA PHE A 259 13.82 31.83 5.89
C PHE A 259 12.72 30.80 6.14
N ILE A 260 11.57 31.03 5.54
CA ILE A 260 10.34 30.31 5.90
C ILE A 260 9.83 29.51 4.71
N GLU A 261 9.68 28.23 4.90
CA GLU A 261 8.92 27.33 4.03
C GLU A 261 7.52 27.18 4.58
N VAL A 262 6.51 27.26 3.73
CA VAL A 262 5.09 27.19 4.08
C VAL A 262 4.49 25.90 3.53
N LYS A 263 3.91 25.10 4.40
CA LYS A 263 3.14 23.91 3.99
C LYS A 263 1.75 23.97 4.59
N SER A 264 0.73 23.74 3.79
CA SER A 264 -0.67 23.74 4.23
C SER A 264 -1.26 22.34 4.28
N TYR A 265 -2.17 22.12 5.23
CA TYR A 265 -2.90 20.85 5.40
C TYR A 265 -4.36 21.11 5.79
N SER A 266 -5.25 20.11 5.66
CA SER A 266 -6.67 20.27 6.04
C SER A 266 -7.13 19.34 7.16
N GLU A 267 -6.77 18.07 7.13
CA GLU A 267 -7.21 17.09 8.14
C GLU A 267 -6.01 16.50 8.88
N ASN A 268 -5.17 15.77 8.17
CA ASN A 268 -3.93 15.21 8.71
C ASN A 268 -2.74 16.06 8.25
N VAL A 269 -1.72 16.16 9.11
CA VAL A 269 -0.47 16.82 8.72
C VAL A 269 0.25 15.92 7.72
N LEU A 270 0.06 16.22 6.44
CA LEU A 270 0.72 15.58 5.31
C LEU A 270 1.16 16.69 4.34
N PHE A 271 2.43 16.72 4.00
CA PHE A 271 2.99 17.68 3.06
C PHE A 271 4.13 17.05 2.25
N HIS A 272 4.35 17.58 1.06
CA HIS A 272 5.47 17.21 0.21
C HIS A 272 6.65 18.14 0.49
N TRP A 273 7.83 17.56 0.60
CA TRP A 273 9.05 18.31 0.83
C TRP A 273 10.06 17.95 -0.26
N SER A 274 10.37 18.90 -1.12
CA SER A 274 11.28 18.68 -2.24
C SER A 274 12.74 18.53 -1.76
N GLN A 275 13.58 17.90 -2.57
CA GLN A 275 14.99 17.73 -2.23
C GLN A 275 15.68 19.09 -2.05
N ASN A 276 15.35 20.08 -2.88
CA ASN A 276 15.91 21.43 -2.77
C ASN A 276 15.56 22.11 -1.44
N GLU A 277 14.30 22.01 -1.00
CA GLU A 277 13.85 22.53 0.30
C GLU A 277 14.53 21.80 1.47
N ILE A 278 14.72 20.48 1.38
CA ILE A 278 15.43 19.68 2.39
C ILE A 278 16.90 20.10 2.48
N ASP A 279 17.58 20.25 1.34
CA ASP A 279 18.99 20.64 1.28
C ASP A 279 19.18 22.07 1.82
N THR A 280 18.30 23.00 1.46
CA THR A 280 18.27 24.37 1.96
C THR A 280 17.99 24.41 3.49
N ALA A 281 17.04 23.59 3.97
CA ALA A 281 16.75 23.50 5.41
C ALA A 281 17.97 22.97 6.19
N LYS A 282 18.73 22.05 5.61
CA LYS A 282 19.96 21.52 6.20
C LYS A 282 21.06 22.57 6.26
N GLU A 283 21.23 23.34 5.18
CA GLU A 283 22.27 24.38 5.06
C GLU A 283 22.00 25.56 6.00
N LEU A 284 20.76 26.08 5.98
CA LEU A 284 20.36 27.24 6.78
C LEU A 284 20.10 26.93 8.26
N ALA A 285 19.86 25.67 8.58
CA ALA A 285 19.72 25.15 9.95
C ALA A 285 18.81 26.00 10.85
N GLN A 286 19.38 26.71 11.85
CA GLN A 286 18.63 27.52 12.81
C GLN A 286 17.92 28.75 12.20
N LYS A 287 18.30 29.15 10.99
CA LYS A 287 17.69 30.27 10.26
C LYS A 287 16.53 29.81 9.39
N TYR A 288 16.35 28.49 9.19
CA TYR A 288 15.25 27.93 8.40
C TYR A 288 14.09 27.52 9.28
N PHE A 289 12.88 27.90 8.87
CA PHE A 289 11.64 27.66 9.58
C PHE A 289 10.62 27.01 8.66
N LEU A 290 9.91 25.99 9.15
CA LEU A 290 8.76 25.40 8.48
C LEU A 290 7.50 25.85 9.21
N TYR A 291 6.58 26.48 8.48
CA TYR A 291 5.27 26.88 8.96
C TYR A 291 4.22 25.92 8.43
N LEU A 292 3.55 25.17 9.31
CA LEU A 292 2.45 24.28 8.97
C LEU A 292 1.13 24.98 9.23
N VAL A 293 0.40 25.27 8.16
CA VAL A 293 -0.86 26.03 8.19
C VAL A 293 -2.05 25.07 8.06
N ASP A 294 -2.93 25.06 9.06
CA ASP A 294 -4.21 24.35 8.99
C ASP A 294 -5.23 25.23 8.26
N ARG A 295 -5.56 24.84 7.01
CA ARG A 295 -6.49 25.57 6.15
C ARG A 295 -7.89 25.74 6.75
N ASN A 296 -8.34 24.78 7.57
CA ASN A 296 -9.65 24.85 8.20
C ASN A 296 -9.70 25.90 9.33
N ARG A 297 -8.53 26.39 9.75
CA ARG A 297 -8.40 27.33 10.88
C ARG A 297 -7.84 28.70 10.50
N MET A 298 -7.33 28.90 9.27
CA MET A 298 -6.73 30.16 8.82
C MET A 298 -7.64 31.38 9.04
N SER A 299 -8.95 31.22 8.83
CA SER A 299 -9.95 32.29 9.01
C SER A 299 -10.38 32.52 10.46
N GLN A 300 -9.90 31.72 11.43
CA GLN A 300 -10.26 31.85 12.84
C GLN A 300 -9.44 32.96 13.49
N THR A 301 -10.11 33.86 14.22
CA THR A 301 -9.44 34.91 14.98
C THR A 301 -8.46 34.31 15.99
N GLY A 302 -7.21 34.78 15.96
CA GLY A 302 -6.17 34.32 16.88
C GLY A 302 -5.51 32.99 16.51
N TYR A 303 -5.81 32.42 15.33
CA TYR A 303 -5.09 31.25 14.83
C TYR A 303 -3.63 31.59 14.54
N ALA A 304 -2.71 30.73 14.95
CA ALA A 304 -1.28 30.78 14.62
C ALA A 304 -0.84 29.46 13.99
N PRO A 305 0.04 29.48 12.97
CA PRO A 305 0.57 28.26 12.34
C PRO A 305 1.48 27.51 13.33
N ARG A 306 1.70 26.22 13.09
CA ARG A 306 2.71 25.46 13.86
C ARG A 306 4.08 25.74 13.25
N ILE A 307 5.02 26.22 14.09
CA ILE A 307 6.32 26.69 13.65
C ILE A 307 7.41 25.70 14.09
N PHE A 308 8.22 25.25 13.17
CA PHE A 308 9.38 24.40 13.41
C PHE A 308 10.65 25.13 12.97
N GLN A 309 11.46 25.60 13.93
CA GLN A 309 12.80 26.10 13.67
C GLN A 309 13.75 24.91 13.48
N ASN A 310 14.62 24.96 12.50
CA ASN A 310 15.48 23.86 12.07
C ASN A 310 14.69 22.58 11.82
N PRO A 311 13.75 22.58 10.84
CA PRO A 311 12.90 21.44 10.56
C PRO A 311 13.67 20.24 10.01
N TYR A 312 14.87 20.46 9.42
CA TYR A 312 15.73 19.35 9.02
C TYR A 312 15.97 18.42 10.22
N GLN A 313 16.42 18.96 11.35
CA GLN A 313 16.66 18.18 12.57
C GLN A 313 15.37 17.72 13.24
N LYS A 314 14.37 18.61 13.37
CA LYS A 314 13.14 18.33 14.14
C LYS A 314 12.15 17.42 13.43
N ILE A 315 12.19 17.35 12.10
CA ILE A 315 11.26 16.58 11.28
C ILE A 315 12.01 15.56 10.42
N PHE A 316 12.98 15.99 9.61
CA PHE A 316 13.61 15.10 8.64
C PHE A 316 14.52 14.05 9.30
N GLU A 317 15.32 14.39 10.29
CA GLU A 317 16.13 13.43 11.06
C GLU A 317 15.34 12.72 12.17
N ASN A 318 14.16 13.20 12.51
CA ASN A 318 13.37 12.66 13.61
C ASN A 318 12.56 11.42 13.17
N GLU A 319 12.77 10.29 13.82
CA GLU A 319 12.13 9.01 13.52
C GLU A 319 10.61 8.96 13.79
N PHE A 320 10.07 9.87 14.59
CA PHE A 320 8.63 9.97 14.84
C PHE A 320 7.85 10.45 13.60
N TRP A 321 8.52 11.11 12.65
CA TRP A 321 7.92 11.53 11.38
C TRP A 321 8.14 10.45 10.33
N LYS A 322 7.02 9.91 9.81
CA LYS A 322 7.07 8.96 8.68
C LYS A 322 7.45 9.71 7.41
N LYS A 323 8.48 9.23 6.72
CA LYS A 323 9.00 9.78 5.46
C LYS A 323 8.96 8.70 4.40
N GLU A 324 8.38 9.01 3.24
CA GLU A 324 8.30 8.10 2.10
C GLU A 324 8.83 8.84 0.86
N PRO A 325 9.87 8.33 0.17
CA PRO A 325 10.37 8.95 -1.05
C PRO A 325 9.34 8.74 -2.17
N GLU A 326 8.95 9.82 -2.87
CA GLU A 326 8.01 9.77 -3.99
C GLU A 326 8.70 9.75 -5.36
N ALA A 327 9.93 10.24 -5.44
CA ALA A 327 10.71 10.30 -6.67
C ALA A 327 12.18 9.98 -6.44
N TRP A 328 12.81 9.39 -7.45
CA TRP A 328 14.22 9.06 -7.45
C TRP A 328 14.89 9.73 -8.65
N LYS A 329 16.01 10.44 -8.43
CA LYS A 329 16.90 10.86 -9.50
C LYS A 329 17.86 9.72 -9.83
N VAL A 330 17.74 9.16 -11.03
CA VAL A 330 18.60 8.08 -11.51
C VAL A 330 19.56 8.65 -12.55
N THR A 331 20.84 8.41 -12.35
CA THR A 331 21.89 8.83 -13.29
C THR A 331 22.64 7.59 -13.77
N ALA A 332 22.86 7.46 -15.07
CA ALA A 332 23.68 6.39 -15.61
C ALA A 332 25.12 6.52 -15.10
N PRO A 333 25.84 5.40 -14.86
CA PRO A 333 27.26 5.47 -14.56
C PRO A 333 28.01 6.15 -15.72
N ILE A 334 29.01 6.96 -15.39
CA ILE A 334 29.89 7.56 -16.39
C ILE A 334 30.68 6.38 -16.98
N GLU A 335 30.38 6.00 -18.23
CA GLU A 335 31.27 5.10 -18.99
C GLU A 335 32.59 5.83 -19.18
N ASN A 336 33.63 5.36 -18.50
CA ASN A 336 34.98 5.78 -18.81
C ASN A 336 35.25 5.35 -20.26
N GLN A 337 35.25 6.33 -21.16
CA GLN A 337 35.78 6.15 -22.51
C GLN A 337 37.27 5.83 -22.36
N THR A 338 37.58 4.54 -22.45
CA THR A 338 38.96 4.06 -22.68
C THR A 338 39.30 4.18 -24.17
#